data_6dcf319cd799cdb50afe1d4441efcc7a
#
_entry.id   6dcf319cd799cdb50afe1d4441efcc7a
#
_cell.length_a   1.000
_cell.length_b   1.000
_cell.length_c   1.000
_cell.angle_alpha   90.00
_cell.angle_beta   90.00
_cell.angle_gamma   90.00
#
_symmetry.space_group_name_H-M   'P 1'
#
loop_
_entity.id
_entity.type
_entity.pdbx_description
1 polymer ?
#
loop_
_entity_poly.entity_id
_entity_poly.type
_entity_poly.pdbx_seq_one_letter_code
_entity_poly.pdbx_strand_id
1 'polypeptide(L)'
;PFPGNLFSAFRCAQFIKKNYPNIKIAMGGGFPNTELRDLKDIRVFEFFDYITLDDGELPVELLISNTLHPTLDNEDFNKFKRTLVLKDGSVYYNNTSSKQDYKQHAVGTPDYADLLLDKYISVIEIANPMHSLWSDGRWNKLTMAHGCYWGKCSFCDISLDYIRVYEPVAAKMLVDRIEELVTQTGETGFHFVDEAAPPALMKAVALEILSRNLTVTWWTNIRFEKSFTKDLCLLLKSSGCIAVSGGLEVASDRLLKLIDKGVTVEQVAQVTNHFTNAGIMVHSYLMYGYPTQTILETVDSLEMVRQLFETGNIQSGFWHQFSLKT
;
A
#
# COMPACT_ATOMS: atom_id res chain seq x y z
N PRO A 1 12.06 3.49 -1.29
CA PRO A 1 12.01 3.46 0.18
C PRO A 1 10.82 4.25 0.72
N PHE A 2 10.48 4.04 2.00
CA PHE A 2 9.63 4.92 2.79
C PHE A 2 10.51 5.93 3.57
N PRO A 3 9.93 7.03 4.11
CA PRO A 3 10.70 8.02 4.89
C PRO A 3 11.58 7.39 5.98
N GLY A 4 11.05 6.41 6.72
CA GLY A 4 11.75 5.77 7.84
C GLY A 4 13.01 4.99 7.46
N ASN A 5 13.14 4.53 6.22
CA ASN A 5 14.31 3.79 5.74
C ASN A 5 15.11 4.53 4.64
N LEU A 6 14.79 5.80 4.40
CA LEU A 6 15.49 6.60 3.39
C LEU A 6 16.99 6.76 3.70
N PHE A 7 17.33 7.07 4.96
CA PHE A 7 18.71 7.18 5.38
C PHE A 7 19.51 5.89 5.12
N SER A 8 18.92 4.74 5.45
CA SER A 8 19.54 3.44 5.19
C SER A 8 19.74 3.18 3.70
N ALA A 9 18.78 3.58 2.85
CA ALA A 9 18.91 3.48 1.39
C ALA A 9 20.11 4.29 0.87
N PHE A 10 20.29 5.53 1.34
CA PHE A 10 21.46 6.35 0.98
C PHE A 10 22.76 5.72 1.48
N ARG A 11 22.80 5.17 2.71
CA ARG A 11 24.00 4.50 3.26
C ARG A 11 24.36 3.25 2.45
N CYS A 12 23.37 2.43 2.08
CA CYS A 12 23.58 1.28 1.20
C CYS A 12 24.12 1.73 -0.17
N ALA A 13 23.50 2.72 -0.79
CA ALA A 13 23.95 3.26 -2.06
C ALA A 13 25.40 3.79 -1.99
N GLN A 14 25.73 4.55 -0.94
CA GLN A 14 27.09 5.03 -0.70
C GLN A 14 28.11 3.88 -0.59
N PHE A 15 27.77 2.84 0.16
CA PHE A 15 28.63 1.67 0.29
C PHE A 15 28.84 0.98 -1.06
N ILE A 16 27.77 0.76 -1.82
CA ILE A 16 27.82 0.11 -3.14
C ILE A 16 28.65 0.95 -4.11
N LYS A 17 28.37 2.24 -4.24
CA LYS A 17 29.13 3.14 -5.13
C LYS A 17 30.62 3.16 -4.82
N LYS A 18 30.98 3.12 -3.53
CA LYS A 18 32.38 3.12 -3.09
C LYS A 18 33.11 1.81 -3.41
N ASN A 19 32.45 0.66 -3.20
CA ASN A 19 33.09 -0.65 -3.30
C ASN A 19 32.85 -1.35 -4.64
N TYR A 20 31.77 -1.00 -5.33
CA TYR A 20 31.31 -1.62 -6.57
C TYR A 20 30.85 -0.54 -7.56
N PRO A 21 31.76 0.32 -8.07
CA PRO A 21 31.38 1.52 -8.85
C PRO A 21 30.66 1.22 -10.16
N ASN A 22 30.77 0.01 -10.66
CA ASN A 22 30.11 -0.42 -11.92
C ASN A 22 28.66 -0.85 -11.72
N ILE A 23 28.20 -1.03 -10.46
CA ILE A 23 26.82 -1.40 -10.18
C ILE A 23 25.92 -0.17 -10.35
N LYS A 24 24.87 -0.32 -11.15
CA LYS A 24 23.82 0.68 -11.29
C LYS A 24 22.81 0.55 -10.15
N ILE A 25 22.41 1.66 -9.61
CA ILE A 25 21.49 1.72 -8.45
C ILE A 25 20.26 2.50 -8.85
N ALA A 26 19.09 1.89 -8.73
CA ALA A 26 17.80 2.54 -8.90
C ALA A 26 17.09 2.71 -7.56
N MET A 27 16.41 3.83 -7.36
CA MET A 27 15.54 4.10 -6.22
C MET A 27 14.09 4.22 -6.71
N GLY A 28 13.17 3.55 -6.03
CA GLY A 28 11.73 3.62 -6.29
C GLY A 28 10.91 3.43 -5.02
N GLY A 29 9.61 3.31 -5.14
CA GLY A 29 8.66 3.08 -4.05
C GLY A 29 8.05 4.35 -3.48
N GLY A 30 7.43 4.27 -2.29
CA GLY A 30 6.56 5.32 -1.75
C GLY A 30 7.19 6.71 -1.67
N PHE A 31 8.40 6.84 -1.11
CA PHE A 31 9.04 8.16 -0.96
C PHE A 31 9.32 8.87 -2.29
N PRO A 32 9.92 8.24 -3.32
CA PRO A 32 10.02 8.84 -4.63
C PRO A 32 8.67 9.26 -5.22
N ASN A 33 7.66 8.44 -5.08
CA ASN A 33 6.33 8.72 -5.62
C ASN A 33 5.64 9.92 -4.99
N THR A 34 5.89 10.17 -3.72
CA THR A 34 5.21 11.24 -2.98
C THR A 34 6.06 12.50 -2.82
N GLU A 35 7.38 12.38 -2.66
CA GLU A 35 8.23 13.51 -2.28
C GLU A 35 9.24 13.92 -3.36
N LEU A 36 9.53 13.07 -4.35
CA LEU A 36 10.61 13.34 -5.31
C LEU A 36 10.13 13.62 -6.74
N ARG A 37 8.82 13.82 -6.96
CA ARG A 37 8.30 14.09 -8.32
C ARG A 37 8.88 15.35 -8.93
N ASP A 38 9.09 16.39 -8.13
CA ASP A 38 9.66 17.67 -8.55
C ASP A 38 11.14 17.82 -8.16
N LEU A 39 11.86 16.71 -8.02
CA LEU A 39 13.26 16.68 -7.64
C LEU A 39 14.10 17.51 -8.60
N LYS A 40 14.87 18.49 -8.07
CA LYS A 40 15.83 19.32 -8.79
C LYS A 40 17.25 19.20 -8.25
N ASP A 41 17.41 18.64 -7.06
CA ASP A 41 18.71 18.50 -6.41
C ASP A 41 19.51 17.38 -7.06
N ILE A 42 20.56 17.75 -7.78
CA ILE A 42 21.42 16.79 -8.49
C ILE A 42 22.26 15.91 -7.57
N ARG A 43 22.48 16.32 -6.30
CA ARG A 43 23.32 15.55 -5.35
C ARG A 43 22.82 14.16 -5.08
N VAL A 44 21.52 13.90 -5.25
CA VAL A 44 20.95 12.56 -5.10
C VAL A 44 21.57 11.55 -6.08
N PHE A 45 22.01 12.03 -7.25
CA PHE A 45 22.62 11.19 -8.28
C PHE A 45 24.10 10.84 -8.01
N GLU A 46 24.67 11.34 -6.91
CA GLU A 46 25.92 10.79 -6.37
C GLU A 46 25.72 9.38 -5.76
N PHE A 47 24.47 9.06 -5.40
CA PHE A 47 24.07 7.81 -4.74
C PHE A 47 23.31 6.87 -5.66
N PHE A 48 22.42 7.40 -6.48
CA PHE A 48 21.52 6.63 -7.35
C PHE A 48 21.73 7.03 -8.81
N ASP A 49 21.73 6.07 -9.72
CA ASP A 49 21.80 6.35 -11.16
C ASP A 49 20.42 6.70 -11.72
N TYR A 50 19.36 6.13 -11.12
CA TYR A 50 17.98 6.24 -11.58
C TYR A 50 17.02 6.40 -10.40
N ILE A 51 15.96 7.19 -10.60
CA ILE A 51 14.82 7.25 -9.67
C ILE A 51 13.55 7.00 -10.47
N THR A 52 12.83 5.91 -10.14
CA THR A 52 11.59 5.52 -10.82
C THR A 52 10.38 5.95 -10.03
N LEU A 53 9.34 6.37 -10.74
CA LEU A 53 8.07 6.81 -10.16
C LEU A 53 6.94 5.85 -10.55
N ASP A 54 5.90 5.80 -9.72
CA ASP A 54 4.71 4.98 -9.86
C ASP A 54 5.02 3.47 -9.93
N ASP A 55 4.30 2.69 -10.75
CA ASP A 55 4.51 1.25 -10.88
C ASP A 55 5.91 0.94 -11.40
N GLY A 56 6.56 -0.01 -10.76
CA GLY A 56 7.98 -0.29 -10.96
C GLY A 56 8.30 -1.31 -12.03
N GLU A 57 7.35 -2.14 -12.43
CA GLU A 57 7.58 -3.31 -13.29
C GLU A 57 8.18 -2.92 -14.64
N LEU A 58 7.52 -2.05 -15.37
CA LEU A 58 8.02 -1.59 -16.67
C LEU A 58 9.26 -0.70 -16.57
N PRO A 59 9.34 0.29 -15.67
CA PRO A 59 10.58 1.03 -15.46
C PRO A 59 11.79 0.13 -15.18
N VAL A 60 11.66 -0.86 -14.29
CA VAL A 60 12.76 -1.77 -13.94
C VAL A 60 13.16 -2.64 -15.13
N GLU A 61 12.20 -3.19 -15.88
CA GLU A 61 12.49 -3.94 -17.13
C GLU A 61 13.31 -3.09 -18.10
N LEU A 62 12.90 -1.84 -18.33
CA LEU A 62 13.60 -0.94 -19.24
C LEU A 62 15.01 -0.58 -18.72
N LEU A 63 15.18 -0.38 -17.42
CA LEU A 63 16.48 -0.13 -16.81
C LEU A 63 17.43 -1.33 -16.99
N ILE A 64 16.93 -2.54 -16.73
CA ILE A 64 17.70 -3.78 -16.92
C ILE A 64 18.10 -3.93 -18.39
N SER A 65 17.15 -3.78 -19.30
CA SER A 65 17.40 -3.89 -20.74
C SER A 65 18.45 -2.88 -21.22
N ASN A 66 18.35 -1.63 -20.78
CA ASN A 66 19.33 -0.58 -21.12
C ASN A 66 20.72 -0.84 -20.50
N THR A 67 20.79 -1.49 -19.34
CA THR A 67 22.05 -1.78 -18.66
C THR A 67 22.77 -2.99 -19.25
N LEU A 68 22.02 -4.06 -19.58
CA LEU A 68 22.59 -5.30 -20.07
C LEU A 68 22.91 -5.28 -21.56
N HIS A 69 22.22 -4.44 -22.33
CA HIS A 69 22.35 -4.38 -23.80
C HIS A 69 22.63 -2.97 -24.32
N PRO A 70 23.72 -2.31 -23.87
CA PRO A 70 23.98 -0.91 -24.23
C PRO A 70 24.33 -0.69 -25.72
N THR A 71 24.52 -1.75 -26.51
CA THR A 71 25.03 -1.68 -27.89
C THR A 71 24.01 -2.04 -28.97
N LEU A 72 22.78 -2.32 -28.63
CA LEU A 72 21.76 -2.52 -29.66
C LEU A 72 21.27 -1.16 -30.14
N ASP A 73 21.54 -0.84 -31.41
CA ASP A 73 21.07 0.36 -32.14
C ASP A 73 19.53 0.41 -32.28
N ASN A 74 18.83 0.09 -31.24
CA ASN A 74 17.38 0.16 -31.20
C ASN A 74 16.99 1.56 -30.70
N GLU A 75 16.17 2.28 -31.44
CA GLU A 75 15.65 3.61 -31.05
C GLU A 75 14.98 3.62 -29.66
N ASP A 76 14.67 2.43 -29.13
CA ASP A 76 14.09 2.24 -27.81
C ASP A 76 15.10 2.24 -26.64
N PHE A 77 16.41 2.11 -26.91
CA PHE A 77 17.44 1.92 -25.89
C PHE A 77 17.65 3.11 -24.95
N ASN A 78 17.27 4.28 -25.22
CA ASN A 78 17.34 5.43 -24.31
C ASN A 78 15.94 5.89 -23.87
N LYS A 79 14.95 5.03 -24.07
CA LYS A 79 13.57 5.32 -23.71
C LYS A 79 13.25 4.69 -22.36
N PHE A 80 13.10 5.54 -21.35
CA PHE A 80 12.67 5.13 -20.02
C PHE A 80 11.17 5.39 -19.82
N LYS A 81 10.63 4.83 -18.77
CA LYS A 81 9.28 5.09 -18.30
C LYS A 81 9.36 5.72 -16.92
N ARG A 82 8.78 6.90 -16.74
CA ARG A 82 8.68 7.62 -15.46
C ARG A 82 9.97 7.59 -14.63
N THR A 83 11.10 7.89 -15.26
CA THR A 83 12.42 7.78 -14.62
C THR A 83 13.12 9.14 -14.60
N LEU A 84 13.56 9.56 -13.42
CA LEU A 84 14.43 10.70 -13.26
C LEU A 84 15.89 10.25 -13.45
N VAL A 85 16.63 11.01 -14.26
CA VAL A 85 18.05 10.75 -14.56
C VAL A 85 18.83 12.06 -14.49
N LEU A 86 20.13 11.98 -14.24
CA LEU A 86 21.03 13.13 -14.39
C LEU A 86 21.44 13.25 -15.86
N LYS A 87 21.13 14.38 -16.49
CA LYS A 87 21.50 14.67 -17.87
C LYS A 87 21.99 16.12 -17.97
N ASP A 88 23.16 16.32 -18.56
CA ASP A 88 23.77 17.64 -18.79
C ASP A 88 23.80 18.53 -17.53
N GLY A 89 24.10 17.92 -16.36
CA GLY A 89 24.17 18.61 -15.07
C GLY A 89 22.83 19.02 -14.47
N SER A 90 21.73 18.48 -14.99
CA SER A 90 20.37 18.76 -14.51
C SER A 90 19.57 17.48 -14.32
N VAL A 91 18.57 17.52 -13.43
CA VAL A 91 17.60 16.42 -13.28
C VAL A 91 16.66 16.44 -14.47
N TYR A 92 16.59 15.34 -15.19
CA TYR A 92 15.72 15.16 -16.35
C TYR A 92 14.70 14.04 -16.09
N TYR A 93 13.41 14.36 -16.28
CA TYR A 93 12.33 13.36 -16.23
C TYR A 93 12.18 12.71 -17.61
N ASN A 94 12.56 11.44 -17.70
CA ASN A 94 12.46 10.65 -18.93
C ASN A 94 11.22 9.74 -18.86
N ASN A 95 10.26 9.99 -19.74
CA ASN A 95 9.05 9.20 -19.94
C ASN A 95 8.77 9.03 -21.43
N THR A 96 9.80 8.63 -22.20
CA THR A 96 9.78 8.59 -23.67
C THR A 96 9.40 7.22 -24.23
N SER A 97 9.37 6.17 -23.38
CA SER A 97 8.94 4.84 -23.82
C SER A 97 7.46 4.80 -24.17
N SER A 98 7.14 4.26 -25.35
CA SER A 98 5.75 4.01 -25.80
C SER A 98 5.17 2.70 -25.28
N LYS A 99 5.97 1.86 -24.62
CA LYS A 99 5.49 0.61 -24.03
C LYS A 99 4.38 0.89 -22.99
N GLN A 100 3.39 0.01 -22.98
CA GLN A 100 2.30 0.07 -22.00
C GLN A 100 2.75 -0.59 -20.71
N ASP A 101 2.26 -0.04 -19.58
CA ASP A 101 2.46 -0.64 -18.25
C ASP A 101 1.81 -2.03 -18.17
N TYR A 102 2.37 -2.87 -17.32
CA TYR A 102 1.81 -4.19 -17.04
C TYR A 102 0.49 -4.05 -16.29
N LYS A 103 -0.50 -4.81 -16.73
CA LYS A 103 -1.77 -4.93 -16.00
C LYS A 103 -1.61 -5.86 -14.79
N GLN A 104 -2.36 -5.64 -13.73
CA GLN A 104 -2.25 -6.41 -12.49
C GLN A 104 -2.41 -7.93 -12.69
N HIS A 105 -3.21 -8.35 -13.67
CA HIS A 105 -3.34 -9.77 -14.03
C HIS A 105 -2.10 -10.33 -14.75
N ALA A 106 -1.28 -9.48 -15.36
CA ALA A 106 -0.05 -9.87 -16.06
C ALA A 106 1.18 -9.81 -15.14
N VAL A 107 1.10 -9.16 -13.99
CA VAL A 107 2.12 -9.20 -12.94
C VAL A 107 2.08 -10.57 -12.27
N GLY A 108 3.22 -11.24 -12.17
CA GLY A 108 3.35 -12.57 -11.58
C GLY A 108 3.11 -12.60 -10.07
N THR A 109 3.31 -13.78 -9.49
CA THR A 109 3.41 -13.95 -8.05
C THR A 109 4.75 -13.43 -7.56
N PRO A 110 4.83 -12.73 -6.41
CA PRO A 110 6.11 -12.35 -5.82
C PRO A 110 7.02 -13.58 -5.61
N ASP A 111 8.31 -13.43 -5.92
CA ASP A 111 9.30 -14.46 -5.67
C ASP A 111 10.17 -14.07 -4.47
N TYR A 112 10.18 -14.90 -3.44
CA TYR A 112 10.94 -14.72 -2.20
C TYR A 112 12.09 -15.74 -2.05
N ALA A 113 12.37 -16.55 -3.10
CA ALA A 113 13.34 -17.65 -3.02
C ALA A 113 14.75 -17.21 -2.62
N ASP A 114 15.16 -15.99 -3.02
CA ASP A 114 16.47 -15.43 -2.70
C ASP A 114 16.54 -14.72 -1.35
N LEU A 115 15.41 -14.61 -0.62
CA LEU A 115 15.35 -13.94 0.66
C LEU A 115 15.62 -14.92 1.81
N LEU A 116 16.45 -14.47 2.75
CA LEU A 116 16.73 -15.21 4.00
C LEU A 116 15.63 -14.91 5.01
N LEU A 117 14.40 -15.41 4.75
CA LEU A 117 13.19 -15.07 5.52
C LEU A 117 13.33 -15.33 7.02
N ASP A 118 14.07 -16.37 7.42
CA ASP A 118 14.38 -16.71 8.81
C ASP A 118 15.22 -15.65 9.55
N LYS A 119 15.92 -14.77 8.83
CA LYS A 119 16.72 -13.68 9.39
C LYS A 119 15.95 -12.37 9.56
N TYR A 120 14.74 -12.28 9.07
CA TYR A 120 13.90 -11.09 9.29
C TYR A 120 13.32 -11.14 10.70
N ILE A 121 13.53 -10.05 11.45
CA ILE A 121 13.09 -9.94 12.84
C ILE A 121 11.67 -9.37 12.87
N SER A 122 10.76 -10.08 13.53
CA SER A 122 9.45 -9.54 13.89
C SER A 122 9.57 -8.64 15.10
N VAL A 123 8.80 -7.56 15.11
CA VAL A 123 8.66 -6.71 16.30
C VAL A 123 7.77 -7.43 17.32
N ILE A 124 8.35 -7.87 18.41
CA ILE A 124 7.70 -8.76 19.38
C ILE A 124 6.89 -7.97 20.42
N GLU A 125 7.33 -6.75 20.78
CA GLU A 125 6.74 -5.97 21.86
C GLU A 125 6.26 -4.59 21.36
N ILE A 126 4.99 -4.51 20.99
CA ILE A 126 4.31 -3.24 20.71
C ILE A 126 2.97 -3.24 21.44
N ALA A 127 2.66 -2.14 22.13
CA ALA A 127 1.42 -1.99 22.89
C ALA A 127 0.16 -2.02 21.97
N ASN A 128 0.30 -1.61 20.71
CA ASN A 128 -0.80 -1.61 19.75
C ASN A 128 -0.81 -2.93 18.95
N PRO A 129 -1.88 -3.77 19.06
CA PRO A 129 -1.94 -5.05 18.41
C PRO A 129 -1.84 -5.00 16.87
N MET A 130 -2.32 -3.91 16.25
CA MET A 130 -2.21 -3.75 14.79
C MET A 130 -0.79 -3.43 14.35
N HIS A 131 0.02 -2.75 15.17
CA HIS A 131 1.43 -2.54 14.87
C HIS A 131 2.21 -3.86 14.85
N SER A 132 1.83 -4.81 15.68
CA SER A 132 2.41 -6.16 15.63
C SER A 132 2.16 -6.82 14.28
N LEU A 133 0.94 -6.72 13.75
CA LEU A 133 0.61 -7.22 12.40
C LEU A 133 1.39 -6.49 11.31
N TRP A 134 1.47 -5.17 11.35
CA TRP A 134 2.18 -4.38 10.31
C TRP A 134 3.69 -4.61 10.31
N SER A 135 4.26 -4.85 11.47
CA SER A 135 5.72 -4.98 11.66
C SER A 135 6.21 -6.40 11.47
N ASP A 136 5.33 -7.38 11.36
CA ASP A 136 5.73 -8.76 11.08
C ASP A 136 6.19 -8.87 9.61
N GLY A 137 7.47 -9.12 9.41
CA GLY A 137 8.09 -9.29 8.10
C GLY A 137 7.70 -10.59 7.39
N ARG A 138 7.01 -11.51 8.06
CA ARG A 138 6.67 -12.84 7.54
C ARG A 138 5.36 -12.88 6.76
N TRP A 139 4.57 -11.79 6.75
CA TRP A 139 3.38 -11.74 5.92
C TRP A 139 3.74 -11.79 4.44
N ASN A 140 3.24 -12.77 3.71
CA ASN A 140 3.22 -12.73 2.26
C ASN A 140 2.42 -11.51 1.79
N LYS A 141 2.93 -10.78 0.80
CA LYS A 141 2.30 -9.55 0.30
C LYS A 141 1.63 -9.82 -1.04
N LEU A 142 0.35 -9.52 -1.14
CA LEU A 142 -0.43 -9.54 -2.38
C LEU A 142 -1.30 -8.28 -2.45
N THR A 143 -1.82 -8.00 -3.63
CA THR A 143 -2.79 -6.91 -3.87
C THR A 143 -4.03 -7.49 -4.54
N MET A 144 -5.21 -7.24 -3.99
CA MET A 144 -6.49 -7.63 -4.61
C MET A 144 -6.83 -6.74 -5.79
N ALA A 145 -6.58 -5.43 -5.63
CA ALA A 145 -6.82 -4.45 -6.67
C ALA A 145 -5.79 -3.33 -6.59
N HIS A 146 -5.17 -3.02 -7.71
CA HIS A 146 -4.37 -1.80 -7.82
C HIS A 146 -5.27 -0.58 -7.74
N GLY A 147 -4.80 0.47 -7.07
CA GLY A 147 -5.52 1.74 -6.92
C GLY A 147 -6.74 1.67 -6.00
N CYS A 148 -7.43 2.80 -5.91
CA CYS A 148 -8.60 2.94 -5.03
C CYS A 148 -9.88 3.03 -5.86
N TYR A 149 -10.82 2.11 -5.65
CA TYR A 149 -12.11 2.10 -6.37
C TYR A 149 -12.99 3.32 -6.06
N TRP A 150 -12.76 4.01 -4.95
CA TRP A 150 -13.48 5.24 -4.62
C TRP A 150 -12.89 6.46 -5.32
N GLY A 151 -11.60 6.74 -5.16
CA GLY A 151 -10.84 7.75 -5.88
C GLY A 151 -11.39 9.18 -5.83
N LYS A 152 -12.08 9.59 -4.73
CA LYS A 152 -12.77 10.89 -4.64
C LYS A 152 -12.35 11.73 -3.42
N CYS A 153 -11.65 11.12 -2.46
CA CYS A 153 -11.32 11.83 -1.22
C CYS A 153 -10.42 13.04 -1.52
N SER A 154 -10.83 14.22 -1.07
CA SER A 154 -10.14 15.48 -1.36
C SER A 154 -8.80 15.67 -0.63
N PHE A 155 -8.46 14.78 0.31
CA PHE A 155 -7.16 14.76 0.96
C PHE A 155 -6.17 13.79 0.29
N CYS A 156 -6.65 12.87 -0.56
CA CYS A 156 -5.80 11.98 -1.34
C CYS A 156 -5.32 12.68 -2.61
N ASP A 157 -4.08 12.45 -2.97
CA ASP A 157 -3.59 12.86 -4.29
C ASP A 157 -4.06 11.87 -5.37
N ILE A 158 -5.30 12.08 -5.82
CA ILE A 158 -5.93 11.27 -6.86
C ILE A 158 -5.35 11.51 -8.27
N SER A 159 -4.36 12.38 -8.42
CA SER A 159 -3.62 12.54 -9.68
C SER A 159 -2.57 11.45 -9.88
N LEU A 160 -2.16 10.79 -8.78
CA LEU A 160 -1.16 9.73 -8.81
C LEU A 160 -1.73 8.43 -9.40
N ASP A 161 -1.03 7.85 -10.35
CA ASP A 161 -1.49 6.67 -11.07
C ASP A 161 -1.77 5.48 -10.14
N TYR A 162 -0.94 5.26 -9.12
CA TYR A 162 -1.12 4.17 -8.16
C TYR A 162 -2.39 4.30 -7.27
N ILE A 163 -3.02 5.48 -7.24
CA ILE A 163 -4.33 5.69 -6.60
C ILE A 163 -5.46 5.67 -7.63
N ARG A 164 -5.23 6.34 -8.77
CA ARG A 164 -6.25 6.60 -9.79
C ARG A 164 -6.60 5.40 -10.64
N VAL A 165 -5.60 4.58 -10.98
CA VAL A 165 -5.77 3.45 -11.90
C VAL A 165 -6.29 2.25 -11.11
N TYR A 166 -7.61 2.01 -11.19
CA TYR A 166 -8.22 0.88 -10.50
C TYR A 166 -8.24 -0.38 -11.37
N GLU A 167 -7.53 -1.42 -10.92
CA GLU A 167 -7.42 -2.70 -11.63
C GLU A 167 -7.56 -3.89 -10.66
N PRO A 168 -8.77 -4.48 -10.53
CA PRO A 168 -8.95 -5.67 -9.70
C PRO A 168 -8.41 -6.93 -10.36
N VAL A 169 -7.90 -7.85 -9.55
CA VAL A 169 -7.47 -9.20 -9.97
C VAL A 169 -8.60 -10.20 -9.74
N ALA A 170 -8.75 -11.20 -10.60
CA ALA A 170 -9.76 -12.23 -10.40
C ALA A 170 -9.49 -13.05 -9.13
N ALA A 171 -10.54 -13.35 -8.34
CA ALA A 171 -10.42 -14.07 -7.08
C ALA A 171 -9.69 -15.43 -7.22
N LYS A 172 -10.00 -16.18 -8.28
CA LYS A 172 -9.31 -17.44 -8.58
C LYS A 172 -7.79 -17.25 -8.71
N MET A 173 -7.36 -16.25 -9.47
CA MET A 173 -5.93 -15.95 -9.66
C MET A 173 -5.25 -15.52 -8.36
N LEU A 174 -5.94 -14.75 -7.50
CA LEU A 174 -5.41 -14.38 -6.20
C LEU A 174 -5.19 -15.62 -5.32
N VAL A 175 -6.12 -16.55 -5.33
CA VAL A 175 -5.99 -17.77 -4.53
C VAL A 175 -4.96 -18.71 -5.14
N ASP A 176 -4.80 -18.77 -6.46
CA ASP A 176 -3.69 -19.48 -7.11
C ASP A 176 -2.33 -18.92 -6.60
N ARG A 177 -2.17 -17.58 -6.53
CA ARG A 177 -0.98 -16.91 -5.97
C ARG A 177 -0.79 -17.19 -4.47
N ILE A 178 -1.86 -17.30 -3.69
CA ILE A 178 -1.79 -17.72 -2.28
C ILE A 178 -1.16 -19.10 -2.17
N GLU A 179 -1.66 -20.09 -2.92
CA GLU A 179 -1.14 -21.47 -2.90
C GLU A 179 0.34 -21.52 -3.33
N GLU A 180 0.69 -20.74 -4.36
CA GLU A 180 2.07 -20.64 -4.84
C GLU A 180 3.00 -20.06 -3.76
N LEU A 181 2.60 -18.98 -3.08
CA LEU A 181 3.38 -18.37 -2.00
C LEU A 181 3.50 -19.27 -0.77
N VAL A 182 2.43 -19.97 -0.38
CA VAL A 182 2.50 -20.95 0.69
C VAL A 182 3.51 -22.06 0.34
N THR A 183 3.49 -22.51 -0.90
CA THR A 183 4.46 -23.54 -1.37
C THR A 183 5.89 -23.02 -1.35
N GLN A 184 6.10 -21.76 -1.76
CA GLN A 184 7.42 -21.15 -1.86
C GLN A 184 8.02 -20.82 -0.49
N THR A 185 7.22 -20.23 0.42
CA THR A 185 7.71 -19.66 1.68
C THR A 185 7.46 -20.55 2.90
N GLY A 186 6.50 -21.48 2.82
CA GLY A 186 5.98 -22.21 3.98
C GLY A 186 5.09 -21.38 4.90
N GLU A 187 4.95 -20.06 4.65
CA GLU A 187 4.18 -19.15 5.49
C GLU A 187 2.73 -19.05 5.01
N THR A 188 1.78 -19.14 5.94
CA THR A 188 0.34 -19.10 5.65
C THR A 188 -0.33 -17.76 5.97
N GLY A 189 0.46 -16.77 6.36
CA GLY A 189 0.01 -15.42 6.66
C GLY A 189 0.08 -14.50 5.45
N PHE A 190 -0.97 -13.69 5.23
CA PHE A 190 -1.08 -12.78 4.09
C PHE A 190 -1.48 -11.37 4.53
N HIS A 191 -0.78 -10.38 3.99
CA HIS A 191 -1.20 -8.99 4.01
C HIS A 191 -1.55 -8.56 2.60
N PHE A 192 -2.83 -8.27 2.35
CA PHE A 192 -3.23 -7.63 1.11
C PHE A 192 -3.01 -6.13 1.23
N VAL A 193 -2.03 -5.64 0.46
CA VAL A 193 -1.52 -4.25 0.57
C VAL A 193 -2.33 -3.26 -0.27
N ASP A 194 -3.63 -3.46 -0.34
CA ASP A 194 -4.55 -2.61 -1.07
C ASP A 194 -4.66 -1.21 -0.48
N GLU A 195 -4.90 -0.20 -1.32
CA GLU A 195 -5.34 1.12 -0.85
C GLU A 195 -6.75 1.03 -0.23
N ALA A 196 -7.63 0.24 -0.84
CA ALA A 196 -8.93 -0.12 -0.30
C ALA A 196 -9.41 -1.41 -0.97
N ALA A 197 -9.35 -2.54 -0.29
CA ALA A 197 -9.81 -3.82 -0.81
C ALA A 197 -11.32 -3.79 -1.12
N PRO A 198 -11.74 -4.16 -2.35
CA PRO A 198 -13.15 -4.08 -2.73
C PRO A 198 -13.99 -5.15 -2.02
N PRO A 199 -15.11 -4.80 -1.36
CA PRO A 199 -15.92 -5.76 -0.60
C PRO A 199 -16.40 -6.96 -1.42
N ALA A 200 -16.79 -6.74 -2.68
CA ALA A 200 -17.23 -7.82 -3.56
C ALA A 200 -16.11 -8.80 -3.91
N LEU A 201 -14.89 -8.29 -4.11
CA LEU A 201 -13.73 -9.12 -4.37
C LEU A 201 -13.28 -9.85 -3.10
N MET A 202 -13.29 -9.20 -1.94
CA MET A 202 -13.04 -9.86 -0.65
C MET A 202 -13.99 -11.04 -0.42
N LYS A 203 -15.29 -10.86 -0.73
CA LYS A 203 -16.28 -11.95 -0.71
C LYS A 203 -15.90 -13.10 -1.63
N ALA A 204 -15.52 -12.81 -2.87
CA ALA A 204 -15.16 -13.82 -3.86
C ALA A 204 -13.88 -14.57 -3.46
N VAL A 205 -12.86 -13.88 -2.94
CA VAL A 205 -11.62 -14.47 -2.41
C VAL A 205 -11.92 -15.37 -1.20
N ALA A 206 -12.75 -14.92 -0.27
CA ALA A 206 -13.15 -15.71 0.89
C ALA A 206 -13.84 -17.01 0.48
N LEU A 207 -14.77 -16.97 -0.46
CA LEU A 207 -15.45 -18.17 -0.98
C LEU A 207 -14.46 -19.11 -1.69
N GLU A 208 -13.51 -18.58 -2.47
CA GLU A 208 -12.50 -19.39 -3.16
C GLU A 208 -11.55 -20.07 -2.17
N ILE A 209 -11.07 -19.35 -1.13
CA ILE A 209 -10.24 -19.91 -0.04
C ILE A 209 -10.97 -21.08 0.62
N LEU A 210 -12.24 -20.89 0.99
CA LEU A 210 -13.04 -21.92 1.64
C LEU A 210 -13.33 -23.11 0.71
N SER A 211 -13.59 -22.87 -0.57
CA SER A 211 -13.87 -23.95 -1.53
C SER A 211 -12.67 -24.86 -1.77
N ARG A 212 -11.45 -24.31 -1.62
CA ARG A 212 -10.20 -25.09 -1.72
C ARG A 212 -9.72 -25.66 -0.38
N ASN A 213 -10.47 -25.45 0.71
CA ASN A 213 -10.07 -25.85 2.07
C ASN A 213 -8.69 -25.34 2.49
N LEU A 214 -8.31 -24.13 2.06
CA LEU A 214 -7.04 -23.53 2.43
C LEU A 214 -7.10 -23.00 3.85
N THR A 215 -6.04 -23.28 4.62
CA THR A 215 -5.87 -22.75 5.98
C THR A 215 -4.87 -21.60 5.91
N VAL A 216 -5.37 -20.38 5.85
CA VAL A 216 -4.57 -19.15 5.78
C VAL A 216 -5.10 -18.11 6.76
N THR A 217 -4.24 -17.17 7.10
CA THR A 217 -4.58 -16.01 7.93
C THR A 217 -4.29 -14.75 7.13
N TRP A 218 -5.23 -13.81 7.10
CA TRP A 218 -5.02 -12.62 6.29
C TRP A 218 -5.65 -11.36 6.89
N TRP A 219 -5.14 -10.21 6.47
CA TRP A 219 -5.66 -8.89 6.79
C TRP A 219 -5.44 -7.92 5.63
N THR A 220 -6.18 -6.79 5.62
CA THR A 220 -6.14 -5.82 4.52
C THR A 220 -6.64 -4.43 4.95
N ASN A 221 -6.38 -3.44 4.08
CA ASN A 221 -6.99 -2.13 4.21
C ASN A 221 -8.33 -2.07 3.48
N ILE A 222 -9.29 -1.40 4.07
CA ILE A 222 -10.66 -1.25 3.56
C ILE A 222 -11.16 0.18 3.69
N ARG A 223 -12.31 0.45 3.10
CA ARG A 223 -13.20 1.57 3.44
C ARG A 223 -14.37 1.01 4.24
N PHE A 224 -14.83 1.72 5.26
CA PHE A 224 -15.97 1.26 6.08
C PHE A 224 -17.31 1.39 5.34
N GLU A 225 -17.46 0.62 4.28
CA GLU A 225 -18.61 0.58 3.38
C GLU A 225 -19.79 -0.18 4.01
N LYS A 226 -21.02 0.31 3.78
CA LYS A 226 -22.25 -0.37 4.24
C LYS A 226 -22.44 -1.78 3.68
N SER A 227 -21.72 -2.13 2.62
CA SER A 227 -21.67 -3.47 2.05
C SER A 227 -21.03 -4.53 2.96
N PHE A 228 -20.24 -4.12 3.96
CA PHE A 228 -19.75 -5.00 5.01
C PHE A 228 -20.85 -5.32 6.03
N THR A 229 -21.79 -6.16 5.59
CA THR A 229 -22.86 -6.69 6.44
C THR A 229 -22.32 -7.69 7.46
N LYS A 230 -23.10 -7.97 8.50
CA LYS A 230 -22.76 -8.99 9.49
C LYS A 230 -22.41 -10.34 8.84
N ASP A 231 -23.20 -10.78 7.86
CA ASP A 231 -22.98 -12.06 7.18
C ASP A 231 -21.68 -12.06 6.38
N LEU A 232 -21.37 -10.94 5.70
CA LEU A 232 -20.10 -10.81 4.99
C LEU A 232 -18.92 -10.86 5.96
N CYS A 233 -18.98 -10.16 7.10
CA CYS A 233 -17.92 -10.21 8.11
C CYS A 233 -17.71 -11.62 8.66
N LEU A 234 -18.77 -12.37 8.91
CA LEU A 234 -18.69 -13.78 9.34
C LEU A 234 -18.05 -14.68 8.26
N LEU A 235 -18.39 -14.46 6.98
CA LEU A 235 -17.75 -15.16 5.87
C LEU A 235 -16.25 -14.85 5.78
N LEU A 236 -15.87 -13.57 5.88
CA LEU A 236 -14.47 -13.16 5.89
C LEU A 236 -13.70 -13.81 7.05
N LYS A 237 -14.29 -13.83 8.25
CA LYS A 237 -13.71 -14.52 9.40
C LYS A 237 -13.47 -15.99 9.13
N SER A 238 -14.46 -16.65 8.55
CA SER A 238 -14.38 -18.11 8.25
C SER A 238 -13.26 -18.42 7.24
N SER A 239 -12.91 -17.47 6.37
CA SER A 239 -11.81 -17.62 5.40
C SER A 239 -10.44 -17.23 5.94
N GLY A 240 -10.34 -16.90 7.24
CA GLY A 240 -9.08 -16.56 7.90
C GLY A 240 -8.77 -15.06 8.00
N CYS A 241 -9.73 -14.17 7.72
CA CYS A 241 -9.56 -12.75 7.99
C CYS A 241 -9.48 -12.49 9.50
N ILE A 242 -8.38 -11.88 9.96
CA ILE A 242 -8.16 -11.59 11.38
C ILE A 242 -8.25 -10.12 11.71
N ALA A 243 -8.00 -9.24 10.75
CA ALA A 243 -7.99 -7.82 10.96
C ALA A 243 -8.30 -7.04 9.69
N VAL A 244 -8.81 -5.83 9.88
CA VAL A 244 -8.98 -4.83 8.82
C VAL A 244 -8.50 -3.47 9.31
N SER A 245 -7.91 -2.68 8.41
CA SER A 245 -7.59 -1.27 8.66
C SER A 245 -8.46 -0.39 7.77
N GLY A 246 -9.04 0.67 8.31
CA GLY A 246 -9.89 1.56 7.52
C GLY A 246 -9.85 3.01 7.99
N GLY A 247 -10.15 3.94 7.09
CA GLY A 247 -10.18 5.37 7.42
C GLY A 247 -11.56 5.82 7.91
N LEU A 248 -11.69 6.13 9.21
CA LEU A 248 -12.74 7.02 9.71
C LEU A 248 -12.38 8.48 9.39
N GLU A 249 -11.09 8.79 9.41
CA GLU A 249 -10.48 10.11 9.24
C GLU A 249 -10.90 11.07 10.38
N VAL A 250 -12.11 11.60 10.33
CA VAL A 250 -12.66 12.50 11.33
C VAL A 250 -14.06 12.04 11.71
N ALA A 251 -14.39 12.04 13.02
CA ALA A 251 -15.72 11.67 13.48
C ALA A 251 -16.67 12.89 13.44
N SER A 252 -16.82 13.51 12.26
CA SER A 252 -17.72 14.62 11.96
C SER A 252 -18.31 14.43 10.56
N ASP A 253 -19.63 14.26 10.46
CA ASP A 253 -20.31 14.07 9.18
C ASP A 253 -20.15 15.27 8.24
N ARG A 254 -20.04 16.48 8.80
CA ARG A 254 -19.75 17.69 8.02
C ARG A 254 -18.38 17.58 7.33
N LEU A 255 -17.37 17.17 8.08
CA LEU A 255 -16.00 17.02 7.54
C LEU A 255 -15.91 15.81 6.62
N LEU A 256 -16.54 14.69 6.94
CA LEU A 256 -16.59 13.51 6.07
C LEU A 256 -17.22 13.84 4.71
N LYS A 257 -18.26 14.68 4.70
CA LYS A 257 -18.87 15.19 3.46
C LYS A 257 -17.93 16.14 2.71
N LEU A 258 -17.22 17.03 3.42
CA LEU A 258 -16.27 17.95 2.83
C LEU A 258 -15.06 17.22 2.21
N ILE A 259 -14.62 16.13 2.85
CA ILE A 259 -13.56 15.24 2.39
C ILE A 259 -14.02 14.40 1.17
N ASP A 260 -15.31 14.30 0.91
CA ASP A 260 -15.92 13.35 -0.03
C ASP A 260 -15.57 11.88 0.31
N LYS A 261 -15.56 11.57 1.60
CA LYS A 261 -15.25 10.22 2.08
C LYS A 261 -16.34 9.21 1.70
N GLY A 262 -17.60 9.63 1.57
CA GLY A 262 -18.73 8.78 1.18
C GLY A 262 -19.23 7.85 2.29
N VAL A 263 -18.88 8.11 3.54
CA VAL A 263 -19.38 7.40 4.74
C VAL A 263 -19.83 8.40 5.79
N THR A 264 -20.64 7.94 6.76
CA THR A 264 -21.02 8.71 7.96
C THR A 264 -20.43 8.09 9.21
N VAL A 265 -20.37 8.84 10.30
CA VAL A 265 -19.90 8.35 11.61
C VAL A 265 -20.73 7.15 12.07
N GLU A 266 -22.06 7.22 11.93
CA GLU A 266 -22.97 6.13 12.26
C GLU A 266 -22.68 4.87 11.44
N GLN A 267 -22.49 5.02 10.13
CA GLN A 267 -22.14 3.91 9.25
C GLN A 267 -20.82 3.26 9.66
N VAL A 268 -19.80 4.04 9.99
CA VAL A 268 -18.51 3.52 10.46
C VAL A 268 -18.70 2.75 11.77
N ALA A 269 -19.44 3.30 12.75
CA ALA A 269 -19.72 2.62 14.01
C ALA A 269 -20.45 1.26 13.77
N GLN A 270 -21.42 1.23 12.88
CA GLN A 270 -22.14 0.01 12.54
C GLN A 270 -21.24 -1.03 11.85
N VAL A 271 -20.44 -0.61 10.88
CA VAL A 271 -19.55 -1.52 10.12
C VAL A 271 -18.44 -2.06 11.01
N THR A 272 -17.81 -1.23 11.84
CA THR A 272 -16.76 -1.67 12.76
C THR A 272 -17.34 -2.65 13.80
N ASN A 273 -18.57 -2.44 14.26
CA ASN A 273 -19.28 -3.40 15.11
C ASN A 273 -19.52 -4.74 14.42
N HIS A 274 -19.86 -4.76 13.12
CA HIS A 274 -20.01 -6.03 12.38
C HIS A 274 -18.69 -6.83 12.35
N PHE A 275 -17.57 -6.16 12.10
CA PHE A 275 -16.24 -6.80 12.09
C PHE A 275 -15.87 -7.33 13.48
N THR A 276 -16.01 -6.51 14.51
CA THR A 276 -15.65 -6.89 15.89
C THR A 276 -16.51 -8.06 16.38
N ASN A 277 -17.82 -8.04 16.12
CA ASN A 277 -18.72 -9.15 16.49
C ASN A 277 -18.42 -10.44 15.70
N ALA A 278 -17.82 -10.35 14.53
CA ALA A 278 -17.30 -11.50 13.80
C ALA A 278 -15.93 -12.00 14.32
N GLY A 279 -15.33 -11.32 15.29
CA GLY A 279 -14.00 -11.62 15.81
C GLY A 279 -12.86 -11.19 14.90
N ILE A 280 -13.07 -10.11 14.12
CA ILE A 280 -12.06 -9.47 13.27
C ILE A 280 -11.66 -8.15 13.92
N MET A 281 -10.36 -7.95 14.16
CA MET A 281 -9.84 -6.71 14.73
C MET A 281 -9.98 -5.56 13.74
N VAL A 282 -10.26 -4.38 14.28
CA VAL A 282 -10.41 -3.15 13.49
C VAL A 282 -9.39 -2.11 13.91
N HIS A 283 -8.60 -1.65 12.96
CA HIS A 283 -7.76 -0.46 13.09
C HIS A 283 -8.39 0.71 12.34
N SER A 284 -8.34 1.90 12.93
CA SER A 284 -8.86 3.11 12.30
C SER A 284 -7.75 4.14 12.06
N TYR A 285 -7.62 4.58 10.81
CA TYR A 285 -6.86 5.79 10.48
C TYR A 285 -7.72 7.01 10.83
N LEU A 286 -7.09 7.94 11.52
CA LEU A 286 -7.70 9.14 12.06
C LEU A 286 -6.89 10.36 11.67
N MET A 287 -7.55 11.50 11.48
CA MET A 287 -6.91 12.73 11.04
C MET A 287 -7.43 13.93 11.86
N TYR A 288 -6.58 14.91 12.07
CA TYR A 288 -6.94 16.20 12.63
C TYR A 288 -6.28 17.34 11.86
N GLY A 289 -6.84 18.54 11.99
CA GLY A 289 -6.32 19.74 11.33
C GLY A 289 -6.71 19.86 9.86
N TYR A 290 -7.76 19.15 9.42
CA TYR A 290 -8.31 19.34 8.08
C TYR A 290 -8.84 20.77 7.90
N PRO A 291 -8.70 21.41 6.72
CA PRO A 291 -9.17 22.77 6.48
C PRO A 291 -10.61 22.97 6.93
N THR A 292 -10.84 24.05 7.65
CA THR A 292 -12.11 24.41 8.29
C THR A 292 -12.55 23.57 9.50
N GLN A 293 -11.77 22.57 9.92
CA GLN A 293 -12.04 21.85 11.18
C GLN A 293 -11.86 22.81 12.36
N THR A 294 -12.89 22.90 13.21
CA THR A 294 -12.84 23.70 14.43
C THR A 294 -12.21 22.90 15.58
N ILE A 295 -11.76 23.60 16.62
CA ILE A 295 -11.27 22.97 17.85
C ILE A 295 -12.36 22.08 18.48
N LEU A 296 -13.60 22.55 18.48
CA LEU A 296 -14.74 21.79 19.03
C LEU A 296 -14.93 20.48 18.26
N GLU A 297 -14.92 20.52 16.92
CA GLU A 297 -15.03 19.31 16.11
C GLU A 297 -13.85 18.34 16.31
N THR A 298 -12.68 18.85 16.65
CA THR A 298 -11.52 18.01 16.99
C THR A 298 -11.77 17.29 18.33
N VAL A 299 -12.28 18.02 19.33
CA VAL A 299 -12.62 17.44 20.66
C VAL A 299 -13.77 16.44 20.53
N ASP A 300 -14.83 16.79 19.80
CA ASP A 300 -15.97 15.90 19.56
C ASP A 300 -15.54 14.62 18.79
N SER A 301 -14.64 14.77 17.83
CA SER A 301 -14.07 13.63 17.10
C SER A 301 -13.26 12.71 18.02
N LEU A 302 -12.45 13.28 18.90
CA LEU A 302 -11.70 12.52 19.90
C LEU A 302 -12.64 11.76 20.85
N GLU A 303 -13.69 12.43 21.33
CA GLU A 303 -14.69 11.82 22.22
C GLU A 303 -15.44 10.68 21.53
N MET A 304 -15.85 10.86 20.28
CA MET A 304 -16.50 9.80 19.50
C MET A 304 -15.57 8.59 19.32
N VAL A 305 -14.31 8.82 18.99
CA VAL A 305 -13.30 7.77 18.87
C VAL A 305 -13.09 7.05 20.21
N ARG A 306 -13.06 7.80 21.33
CA ARG A 306 -12.98 7.20 22.68
C ARG A 306 -14.15 6.26 22.93
N GLN A 307 -15.39 6.65 22.55
CA GLN A 307 -16.56 5.79 22.67
C GLN A 307 -16.47 4.54 21.79
N LEU A 308 -15.94 4.64 20.55
CA LEU A 308 -15.73 3.49 19.69
C LEU A 308 -14.72 2.49 20.29
N PHE A 309 -13.71 2.97 21.01
CA PHE A 309 -12.80 2.12 21.78
C PHE A 309 -13.50 1.45 22.97
N GLU A 310 -14.25 2.21 23.77
CA GLU A 310 -14.94 1.70 24.96
C GLU A 310 -16.00 0.65 24.61
N THR A 311 -16.70 0.84 23.50
CA THR A 311 -17.69 -0.13 23.01
C THR A 311 -17.07 -1.32 22.29
N GLY A 312 -15.72 -1.33 22.12
CA GLY A 312 -15.00 -2.39 21.44
C GLY A 312 -15.16 -2.41 19.92
N ASN A 313 -15.70 -1.35 19.34
CA ASN A 313 -15.89 -1.25 17.89
C ASN A 313 -14.56 -1.11 17.13
N ILE A 314 -13.55 -0.52 17.76
CA ILE A 314 -12.19 -0.45 17.25
C ILE A 314 -11.20 -0.88 18.34
N GLN A 315 -10.12 -1.55 17.97
CA GLN A 315 -9.10 -2.05 18.89
C GLN A 315 -7.80 -1.24 18.78
N SER A 316 -7.66 -0.47 17.71
CA SER A 316 -6.45 0.30 17.44
C SER A 316 -6.79 1.51 16.59
N GLY A 317 -6.05 2.60 16.77
CA GLY A 317 -6.20 3.80 15.96
C GLY A 317 -4.88 4.58 15.88
N PHE A 318 -4.69 5.28 14.78
CA PHE A 318 -3.54 6.14 14.58
C PHE A 318 -3.99 7.51 14.06
N TRP A 319 -3.55 8.57 14.74
CA TRP A 319 -3.86 9.95 14.39
C TRP A 319 -2.76 10.56 13.54
N HIS A 320 -3.17 11.08 12.38
CA HIS A 320 -2.33 11.87 11.49
C HIS A 320 -2.71 13.33 11.53
N GLN A 321 -1.74 14.21 11.53
CA GLN A 321 -2.00 15.62 11.24
C GLN A 321 -2.19 15.78 9.73
N PHE A 322 -3.26 16.46 9.33
CA PHE A 322 -3.44 16.82 7.93
C PHE A 322 -2.26 17.69 7.45
N SER A 323 -1.71 17.34 6.32
CA SER A 323 -0.65 18.10 5.66
C SER A 323 -1.03 18.32 4.21
N LEU A 324 -1.15 19.57 3.80
CA LEU A 324 -1.35 19.91 2.41
C LEU A 324 0.01 19.78 1.70
N LYS A 325 0.06 18.99 0.66
CA LYS A 325 1.20 19.00 -0.27
C LYS A 325 1.03 20.17 -1.24
N THR A 326 2.07 20.98 -1.36
CA THR A 326 2.11 22.12 -2.28
C THR A 326 2.66 21.69 -3.62
#